data_692c5519023f95b70d3f82c1fa574dfc
#
_entry.id   692c5519023f95b70d3f82c1fa574dfc
#
_cell.length_a   1.000
_cell.length_b   1.000
_cell.length_c   1.000
_cell.angle_alpha   90.00
_cell.angle_beta   90.00
_cell.angle_gamma   90.00
#
_symmetry.space_group_name_H-M   'P 1'
#
loop_
_entity.id
_entity.type
_entity.pdbx_description
1 polymer ?
#
loop_
_entity_poly.entity_id
_entity_poly.type
_entity_poly.pdbx_seq_one_letter_code
_entity_poly.pdbx_strand_id
1 'polypeptide(L)' 'MAYVHIAHDCIIGDNVILANMATLGGHVEIHNGASLGGGVLVHQFTKIGAHAFIGGGYRVV' A
#
# COMPACT_ATOMS: atom_id res chain seq x y z
N MET A 1 -4.70 7.30 5.05
CA MET A 1 -5.45 7.83 6.18
C MET A 1 -4.55 7.88 7.42
N ALA A 2 -5.10 7.83 8.62
CA ALA A 2 -4.29 8.02 9.83
C ALA A 2 -3.28 6.89 10.04
N TYR A 3 -2.11 7.26 10.56
CA TYR A 3 -1.04 6.33 10.93
C TYR A 3 -0.54 5.45 9.78
N VAL A 4 -0.68 5.92 8.55
CA VAL A 4 -0.09 5.23 7.40
C VAL A 4 1.42 5.42 7.43
N HIS A 5 2.17 4.35 7.20
CA HIS A 5 3.62 4.41 7.08
C HIS A 5 4.04 4.06 5.67
N ILE A 6 4.74 4.97 5.04
CA ILE A 6 5.33 4.75 3.71
C ILE A 6 6.83 4.84 3.88
N ALA A 7 7.51 3.70 3.77
CA ALA A 7 8.94 3.64 3.94
C ALA A 7 9.68 4.31 2.77
N HIS A 8 11.00 4.30 2.82
CA HIS A 8 11.83 4.99 1.84
C HIS A 8 11.66 4.41 0.42
N ASP A 9 11.80 5.29 -0.55
CA ASP A 9 11.83 4.92 -1.98
C ASP A 9 10.58 4.22 -2.50
N CYS A 10 9.42 4.48 -1.90
CA CYS A 10 8.15 4.01 -2.43
C CYS A 10 7.66 4.90 -3.57
N ILE A 11 6.95 4.31 -4.52
CA ILE A 11 6.30 5.04 -5.62
C ILE A 11 4.81 4.82 -5.49
N ILE A 12 4.07 5.90 -5.29
CA ILE A 12 2.62 5.85 -5.11
C ILE A 12 1.97 6.56 -6.29
N GLY A 13 1.12 5.84 -7.01
CA GLY A 13 0.40 6.41 -8.14
C GLY A 13 -0.73 7.35 -7.74
N ASP A 14 -1.54 7.73 -8.73
CA ASP A 14 -2.66 8.64 -8.52
C ASP A 14 -3.89 7.90 -7.99
N ASN A 15 -4.67 8.58 -7.16
CA ASN A 15 -5.95 8.06 -6.63
C ASN A 15 -5.79 6.77 -5.84
N VAL A 16 -4.65 6.57 -5.22
CA VAL A 16 -4.41 5.43 -4.33
C VAL A 16 -5.03 5.72 -2.98
N ILE A 17 -5.70 4.71 -2.42
CA ILE A 17 -6.31 4.82 -1.09
C ILE A 17 -5.54 3.91 -0.13
N LEU A 18 -5.01 4.51 0.92
CA LEU A 18 -4.34 3.79 2.00
C LEU A 18 -5.15 4.02 3.27
N ALA A 19 -5.87 3.01 3.70
CA ALA A 19 -6.69 3.12 4.89
C ALA A 19 -5.82 3.17 6.15
N ASN A 20 -6.45 3.35 7.30
CA ASN A 20 -5.71 3.56 8.55
C ASN A 20 -4.70 2.45 8.82
N MET A 21 -3.51 2.86 9.25
CA MET A 21 -2.43 1.95 9.66
C MET A 21 -1.88 1.07 8.54
N ALA A 22 -2.18 1.36 7.28
CA ALA A 22 -1.54 0.66 6.17
C ALA A 22 -0.04 0.94 6.22
N THR A 23 0.77 -0.10 6.04
CA THR A 23 2.21 0.00 6.20
C THR A 23 2.91 -0.56 4.97
N LEU A 24 3.76 0.25 4.36
CA LEU A 24 4.53 -0.15 3.18
C LEU A 24 5.99 -0.28 3.55
N GLY A 25 6.60 -1.41 3.21
CA GLY A 25 8.05 -1.57 3.30
C GLY A 25 8.77 -0.73 2.26
N GLY A 26 10.09 -0.75 2.28
CA GLY A 26 10.87 0.05 1.32
C GLY A 26 10.69 -0.41 -0.12
N HIS A 27 10.82 0.52 -1.07
CA HIS A 27 10.78 0.23 -2.51
C HIS A 27 9.48 -0.45 -2.99
N VAL A 28 8.36 -0.18 -2.33
CA VAL A 28 7.04 -0.66 -2.78
C VAL A 28 6.51 0.28 -3.85
N GLU A 29 5.94 -0.29 -4.92
CA GLU A 29 5.24 0.48 -5.95
C GLU A 29 3.75 0.18 -5.88
N ILE A 30 2.94 1.21 -5.81
CA ILE A 30 1.49 1.07 -5.86
C ILE A 30 0.98 1.86 -7.04
N HIS A 31 0.34 1.17 -7.98
CA HIS A 31 -0.12 1.77 -9.21
C HIS A 31 -1.48 2.45 -9.04
N ASN A 32 -1.88 3.21 -10.06
CA ASN A 32 -3.03 4.10 -9.98
C ASN A 32 -4.32 3.39 -9.58
N GLY A 33 -5.07 4.00 -8.69
CA GLY A 33 -6.40 3.53 -8.30
C GLY A 33 -6.43 2.34 -7.36
N ALA A 34 -5.28 1.85 -6.90
CA ALA A 34 -5.25 0.75 -5.95
C ALA A 34 -5.78 1.19 -4.58
N SER A 35 -6.41 0.27 -3.87
CA SER A 35 -6.94 0.53 -2.53
C SER A 35 -6.44 -0.52 -1.55
N LEU A 36 -5.84 -0.06 -0.47
CA LEU A 36 -5.36 -0.92 0.61
C LEU A 36 -6.20 -0.70 1.85
N GLY A 37 -6.76 -1.78 2.39
CA GLY A 37 -7.57 -1.72 3.60
C GLY A 37 -6.75 -1.41 4.85
N GLY A 38 -7.43 -1.17 5.95
CA GLY A 38 -6.79 -0.84 7.21
C GLY A 38 -5.87 -1.94 7.71
N GLY A 39 -4.69 -1.57 8.18
CA GLY A 39 -3.74 -2.51 8.75
C GLY A 39 -3.06 -3.43 7.75
N VAL A 40 -3.18 -3.16 6.45
CA VAL A 40 -2.47 -3.95 5.44
C VAL A 40 -0.97 -3.74 5.59
N LEU A 41 -0.22 -4.82 5.53
CA LEU A 41 1.23 -4.78 5.59
C LEU A 41 1.80 -5.26 4.26
N VAL A 42 2.52 -4.39 3.56
CA VAL A 42 3.12 -4.70 2.26
C VAL A 42 4.61 -4.89 2.42
N HIS A 43 5.09 -6.06 2.04
CA HIS A 43 6.51 -6.40 2.14
C HIS A 43 7.34 -5.54 1.17
N GLN A 44 8.59 -5.29 1.52
CA GLN A 44 9.49 -4.50 0.66
C GLN A 44 9.62 -5.09 -0.74
N PHE A 45 9.87 -4.22 -1.71
CA PHE A 45 10.03 -4.57 -3.14
C PHE A 45 8.80 -5.16 -3.80
N THR A 46 7.62 -5.03 -3.21
CA THR A 46 6.36 -5.51 -3.79
C THR A 46 5.77 -4.46 -4.73
N LYS A 47 5.15 -4.93 -5.80
CA LYS A 47 4.39 -4.06 -6.71
C LYS A 47 2.91 -4.41 -6.64
N ILE A 48 2.07 -3.40 -6.46
CA ILE A 48 0.62 -3.57 -6.43
C ILE A 48 0.04 -2.94 -7.70
N GLY A 49 -0.66 -3.76 -8.49
CA GLY A 49 -1.16 -3.34 -9.78
C GLY A 49 -2.24 -2.28 -9.70
N ALA A 50 -2.51 -1.64 -10.84
CA ALA A 50 -3.54 -0.61 -10.92
C ALA A 50 -4.90 -1.18 -10.56
N HIS A 51 -5.68 -0.41 -9.82
CA HIS A 51 -7.04 -0.76 -9.37
C HIS A 51 -7.14 -2.02 -8.51
N ALA A 52 -6.01 -2.53 -8.00
CA ALA A 52 -6.04 -3.67 -7.08
C ALA A 52 -6.70 -3.28 -5.76
N PHE A 53 -7.35 -4.24 -5.13
CA PHE A 53 -7.96 -4.04 -3.82
C PHE A 53 -7.43 -5.07 -2.85
N ILE A 54 -6.86 -4.60 -1.75
CA ILE A 54 -6.34 -5.46 -0.70
C ILE A 54 -7.22 -5.30 0.53
N GLY A 55 -7.85 -6.38 0.97
CA GLY A 55 -8.70 -6.33 2.16
C GLY A 55 -7.92 -5.99 3.42
N GLY A 56 -8.60 -5.43 4.41
CA GLY A 56 -7.95 -5.02 5.66
C GLY A 56 -7.27 -6.17 6.39
N GLY A 57 -6.14 -5.89 7.02
CA GLY A 57 -5.40 -6.85 7.83
C GLY A 57 -4.58 -7.87 7.06
N TYR A 58 -4.64 -7.89 5.75
CA TYR A 58 -3.84 -8.85 4.97
C TYR A 58 -2.39 -8.41 4.85
N ARG A 59 -1.55 -9.40 4.64
CA ARG A 59 -0.12 -9.18 4.37
C ARG A 59 0.13 -9.48 2.89
N VAL A 60 0.85 -8.58 2.24
CA VAL A 60 1.25 -8.76 0.84
C VAL A 60 2.74 -9.04 0.81
N VAL A 61 3.07 -10.23 0.41
CA VAL A 61 4.47 -10.69 0.43
C VAL A 61 4.93 -11.15 -0.94
#